data_e479c35e8dcd5074ac2a1af93ddae20c
#
_entry.id   e479c35e8dcd5074ac2a1af93ddae20c
#
_cell.length_a   1.000
_cell.length_b   1.000
_cell.length_c   1.000
_cell.angle_alpha   90.00
_cell.angle_beta   90.00
_cell.angle_gamma   90.00
#
_symmetry.space_group_name_H-M   'P 1'
#
loop_
_entity.id
_entity.type
_entity.pdbx_description
1 polymer ?
#
loop_
_entity_poly.entity_id
_entity_poly.type
_entity_poly.pdbx_seq_one_letter_code
_entity_poly.pdbx_strand_id
1 'polypeptide(L)'
;SDTTAVALAAALDADVCEIYTDVDGVFSADPRAVPAARKLKTVTYEEMLELAAAGAKVLHLRCVEYARRFNLPIHVRSSFSPNEGTWVVENHPEGDTMEQAIISGVAHDKSEAKITIVGVPDRTGVAARIFQSIADNDINIDMIVQNVSAAATGLTDISFTLPKSEGQKATQEIGRAHV
;
A
#
# COMPACT_ATOMS: atom_id res chain seq x y z
N SER A 1 1.13 -2.01 20.60
CA SER A 1 0.44 -2.35 19.41
C SER A 1 1.10 -3.54 18.70
N ASP A 2 0.69 -3.90 17.50
CA ASP A 2 1.08 -5.12 16.76
C ASP A 2 2.59 -5.36 16.73
N THR A 3 3.39 -4.34 16.41
CA THR A 3 4.85 -4.46 16.38
C THR A 3 5.44 -4.86 17.74
N THR A 4 4.89 -4.31 18.83
CA THR A 4 5.33 -4.65 20.19
C THR A 4 4.92 -6.07 20.54
N ALA A 5 3.72 -6.50 20.17
CA ALA A 5 3.24 -7.85 20.39
C ALA A 5 4.12 -8.90 19.68
N VAL A 6 4.40 -8.67 18.39
CA VAL A 6 5.27 -9.57 17.62
C VAL A 6 6.71 -9.56 18.13
N ALA A 7 7.26 -8.40 18.50
CA ALA A 7 8.60 -8.32 19.09
C ALA A 7 8.70 -9.07 20.43
N LEU A 8 7.66 -8.96 21.26
CA LEU A 8 7.60 -9.69 22.53
C LEU A 8 7.48 -11.20 22.31
N ALA A 9 6.60 -11.63 21.39
CA ALA A 9 6.44 -13.03 21.06
C ALA A 9 7.75 -13.64 20.53
N ALA A 10 8.47 -12.92 19.66
CA ALA A 10 9.78 -13.35 19.18
C ALA A 10 10.83 -13.42 20.31
N ALA A 11 10.82 -12.45 21.23
CA ALA A 11 11.75 -12.45 22.37
C ALA A 11 11.46 -13.58 23.39
N LEU A 12 10.23 -14.06 23.44
CA LEU A 12 9.79 -15.18 24.29
C LEU A 12 9.90 -16.54 23.60
N ASP A 13 10.38 -16.57 22.36
CA ASP A 13 10.44 -17.78 21.52
C ASP A 13 9.06 -18.48 21.43
N ALA A 14 8.02 -17.69 21.22
CA ALA A 14 6.65 -18.19 21.14
C ALA A 14 6.40 -18.89 19.80
N ASP A 15 5.55 -19.91 19.80
CA ASP A 15 5.17 -20.66 18.59
C ASP A 15 4.28 -19.84 17.64
N VAL A 16 3.55 -18.84 18.17
CA VAL A 16 2.61 -18.02 17.41
C VAL A 16 2.35 -16.70 18.12
N CYS A 17 2.08 -15.64 17.33
CA CYS A 17 1.57 -14.37 17.83
C CYS A 17 0.11 -14.20 17.38
N GLU A 18 -0.86 -14.31 18.28
CA GLU A 18 -2.26 -14.02 17.96
C GLU A 18 -2.54 -12.52 18.08
N ILE A 19 -3.07 -11.93 17.01
CA ILE A 19 -3.51 -10.54 16.96
C ILE A 19 -5.04 -10.51 16.88
N TYR A 20 -5.66 -10.07 17.96
CA TYR A 20 -7.11 -9.87 18.02
C TYR A 20 -7.46 -8.44 17.63
N THR A 21 -8.30 -8.29 16.60
CA THR A 21 -8.67 -7.00 16.00
C THR A 21 -10.20 -6.92 15.79
N ASP A 22 -10.66 -5.84 15.17
CA ASP A 22 -12.08 -5.60 14.83
C ASP A 22 -12.51 -6.27 13.51
N VAL A 23 -11.58 -6.92 12.79
CA VAL A 23 -11.86 -7.62 11.53
C VAL A 23 -11.60 -9.13 11.66
N ASP A 24 -12.29 -9.94 10.86
CA ASP A 24 -12.23 -11.40 10.90
C ASP A 24 -10.95 -11.99 10.28
N GLY A 25 -9.97 -11.18 9.93
CA GLY A 25 -8.75 -11.61 9.28
C GLY A 25 -8.43 -10.76 8.05
N VAL A 26 -7.60 -11.28 7.15
CA VAL A 26 -7.21 -10.63 5.90
C VAL A 26 -8.15 -11.07 4.79
N PHE A 27 -8.58 -10.12 3.97
CA PHE A 27 -9.49 -10.38 2.84
C PHE A 27 -8.78 -10.09 1.51
N SER A 28 -9.26 -10.71 0.44
CA SER A 28 -8.77 -10.48 -0.92
C SER A 28 -8.96 -9.04 -1.42
N ALA A 29 -9.83 -8.28 -0.80
CA ALA A 29 -10.00 -6.82 -0.95
C ALA A 29 -10.71 -6.28 0.30
N ASP A 30 -10.79 -4.96 0.47
CA ASP A 30 -11.59 -4.36 1.55
C ASP A 30 -13.08 -4.72 1.36
N PRO A 31 -13.71 -5.51 2.25
CA PRO A 31 -15.10 -5.93 2.09
C PRO A 31 -16.10 -4.76 2.14
N ARG A 32 -15.69 -3.60 2.67
CA ARG A 32 -16.51 -2.36 2.65
C ARG A 32 -16.57 -1.73 1.26
N ALA A 33 -15.55 -1.97 0.43
CA ALA A 33 -15.47 -1.50 -0.95
C ALA A 33 -15.91 -2.57 -1.94
N VAL A 34 -15.61 -3.84 -1.66
CA VAL A 34 -15.91 -5.00 -2.50
C VAL A 34 -16.68 -6.03 -1.69
N PRO A 35 -18.02 -6.02 -1.70
CA PRO A 35 -18.83 -6.97 -0.91
C PRO A 35 -18.58 -8.45 -1.21
N ALA A 36 -18.03 -8.76 -2.40
CA ALA A 36 -17.67 -10.12 -2.81
C ALA A 36 -16.25 -10.52 -2.35
N ALA A 37 -15.54 -9.68 -1.61
CA ALA A 37 -14.21 -10.00 -1.09
C ALA A 37 -14.26 -11.27 -0.23
N ARG A 38 -13.28 -12.15 -0.43
CA ARG A 38 -13.18 -13.43 0.28
C ARG A 38 -12.12 -13.32 1.37
N LYS A 39 -12.39 -13.90 2.54
CA LYS A 39 -11.40 -14.05 3.58
C LYS A 39 -10.33 -15.04 3.14
N LEU A 40 -9.08 -14.67 3.30
CA LEU A 40 -7.92 -15.52 3.04
C LEU A 40 -7.65 -16.36 4.29
N LYS A 41 -7.51 -17.68 4.11
CA LYS A 41 -7.15 -18.57 5.23
C LYS A 41 -5.71 -18.40 5.62
N THR A 42 -4.85 -18.27 4.61
CA THR A 42 -3.41 -18.13 4.75
C THR A 42 -2.89 -17.08 3.77
N VAL A 43 -1.93 -16.29 4.20
CA VAL A 43 -1.15 -15.36 3.35
C VAL A 43 0.32 -15.51 3.73
N THR A 44 1.21 -15.34 2.77
CA THR A 44 2.65 -15.31 3.05
C THR A 44 3.06 -13.98 3.65
N TYR A 45 4.24 -13.93 4.29
CA TYR A 45 4.78 -12.66 4.77
C TYR A 45 4.95 -11.65 3.64
N GLU A 46 5.41 -12.09 2.45
CA GLU A 46 5.58 -11.24 1.29
C GLU A 46 4.26 -10.65 0.81
N GLU A 47 3.23 -11.48 0.65
CA GLU A 47 1.89 -11.02 0.27
C GLU A 47 1.32 -10.02 1.29
N MET A 48 1.51 -10.30 2.58
CA MET A 48 1.00 -9.42 3.64
C MET A 48 1.78 -8.09 3.68
N LEU A 49 3.09 -8.10 3.42
CA LEU A 49 3.92 -6.90 3.32
C LEU A 49 3.46 -6.01 2.17
N GLU A 50 3.23 -6.58 0.98
CA GLU A 50 2.72 -5.86 -0.18
C GLU A 50 1.31 -5.27 0.09
N LEU A 51 0.41 -6.07 0.67
CA LEU A 51 -0.92 -5.59 1.04
C LEU A 51 -0.86 -4.45 2.05
N ALA A 52 0.00 -4.56 3.07
CA ALA A 52 0.15 -3.53 4.10
C ALA A 52 0.79 -2.25 3.53
N ALA A 53 1.79 -2.37 2.66
CA ALA A 53 2.43 -1.25 1.98
C ALA A 53 1.44 -0.53 1.05
N ALA A 54 0.56 -1.28 0.39
CA ALA A 54 -0.46 -0.74 -0.52
C ALA A 54 -1.74 -0.23 0.20
N GLY A 55 -1.75 -0.16 1.53
CA GLY A 55 -2.82 0.47 2.31
C GLY A 55 -3.79 -0.48 3.02
N ALA A 56 -3.57 -1.78 3.02
CA ALA A 56 -4.35 -2.71 3.85
C ALA A 56 -4.00 -2.51 5.34
N LYS A 57 -4.97 -2.05 6.12
CA LYS A 57 -4.78 -1.63 7.53
C LYS A 57 -5.02 -2.74 8.55
N VAL A 58 -4.93 -4.00 8.16
CA VAL A 58 -5.17 -5.16 9.06
C VAL A 58 -4.00 -5.38 10.00
N LEU A 59 -2.77 -5.35 9.46
CA LEU A 59 -1.54 -5.43 10.23
C LEU A 59 -0.61 -4.27 9.87
N HIS A 60 0.14 -3.80 10.85
CA HIS A 60 1.15 -2.79 10.60
C HIS A 60 2.36 -3.40 9.87
N LEU A 61 2.87 -2.74 8.82
CA LEU A 61 3.99 -3.22 7.98
C LEU A 61 5.16 -3.75 8.83
N ARG A 62 5.61 -2.97 9.81
CA ARG A 62 6.73 -3.34 10.69
C ARG A 62 6.51 -4.59 11.50
N CYS A 63 5.26 -4.95 11.86
CA CYS A 63 5.03 -6.18 12.60
C CYS A 63 5.22 -7.41 11.71
N VAL A 64 4.83 -7.31 10.45
CA VAL A 64 5.02 -8.39 9.46
C VAL A 64 6.51 -8.56 9.11
N GLU A 65 7.26 -7.46 8.94
CA GLU A 65 8.72 -7.51 8.75
C GLU A 65 9.43 -8.22 9.91
N TYR A 66 9.01 -7.90 11.15
CA TYR A 66 9.56 -8.51 12.35
C TYR A 66 9.22 -10.00 12.43
N ALA A 67 7.96 -10.36 12.17
CA ALA A 67 7.50 -11.75 12.15
C ALA A 67 8.28 -12.57 11.10
N ARG A 68 8.44 -12.05 9.88
CA ARG A 68 9.24 -12.68 8.83
C ARG A 68 10.68 -12.93 9.26
N ARG A 69 11.31 -11.93 9.89
CA ARG A 69 12.71 -12.04 10.33
C ARG A 69 12.95 -13.17 11.33
N PHE A 70 11.97 -13.43 12.19
CA PHE A 70 12.05 -14.46 13.21
C PHE A 70 11.28 -15.74 12.86
N ASN A 71 10.73 -15.81 11.65
CA ASN A 71 9.85 -16.89 11.19
C ASN A 71 8.73 -17.21 12.20
N LEU A 72 8.15 -16.17 12.78
CA LEU A 72 7.10 -16.25 13.79
C LEU A 72 5.73 -16.14 13.11
N PRO A 73 4.91 -17.20 13.08
CA PRO A 73 3.56 -17.14 12.54
C PRO A 73 2.71 -16.11 13.27
N ILE A 74 1.94 -15.31 12.50
CA ILE A 74 0.92 -14.43 13.07
C ILE A 74 -0.45 -15.01 12.76
N HIS A 75 -1.32 -15.09 13.75
CA HIS A 75 -2.71 -15.47 13.56
C HIS A 75 -3.61 -14.27 13.83
N VAL A 76 -4.21 -13.73 12.78
CA VAL A 76 -5.10 -12.55 12.85
C VAL A 76 -6.53 -13.03 13.04
N ARG A 77 -7.18 -12.61 14.14
CA ARG A 77 -8.53 -13.04 14.52
C ARG A 77 -9.38 -11.84 14.94
N SER A 78 -10.70 -12.01 14.84
CA SER A 78 -11.63 -11.03 15.42
C SER A 78 -11.76 -11.18 16.93
N SER A 79 -11.81 -10.04 17.63
CA SER A 79 -12.18 -9.98 19.04
C SER A 79 -13.66 -10.25 19.28
N PHE A 80 -14.49 -10.23 18.24
CA PHE A 80 -15.96 -10.21 18.32
C PHE A 80 -16.61 -11.47 17.75
N SER A 81 -15.83 -12.39 17.20
CA SER A 81 -16.35 -13.63 16.61
C SER A 81 -15.44 -14.82 16.92
N PRO A 82 -16.01 -16.06 16.98
CA PRO A 82 -15.23 -17.27 17.11
C PRO A 82 -14.65 -17.76 15.78
N ASN A 83 -14.79 -16.98 14.70
CA ASN A 83 -14.37 -17.39 13.37
C ASN A 83 -12.86 -17.66 13.33
N GLU A 84 -12.50 -18.67 12.54
CA GLU A 84 -11.11 -18.89 12.18
C GLU A 84 -10.59 -17.68 11.38
N GLY A 85 -9.51 -17.08 11.85
CA GLY A 85 -8.92 -15.88 11.25
C GLY A 85 -8.10 -16.18 10.00
N THR A 86 -7.02 -15.42 9.84
CA THR A 86 -6.03 -15.59 8.78
C THR A 86 -4.66 -15.87 9.40
N TRP A 87 -3.97 -16.86 8.87
CA TRP A 87 -2.58 -17.15 9.20
C TRP A 87 -1.63 -16.41 8.29
N VAL A 88 -0.65 -15.74 8.86
CA VAL A 88 0.47 -15.11 8.12
C VAL A 88 1.73 -15.92 8.41
N VAL A 89 2.29 -16.53 7.38
CA VAL A 89 3.34 -17.56 7.48
C VAL A 89 4.38 -17.40 6.36
N GLU A 90 5.45 -18.18 6.38
CA GLU A 90 6.47 -18.13 5.34
C GLU A 90 5.97 -18.70 4.00
N ASN A 91 5.29 -19.83 4.04
CA ASN A 91 4.80 -20.53 2.86
C ASN A 91 3.37 -20.99 3.05
N HIS A 92 2.61 -21.07 1.97
CA HIS A 92 1.31 -21.72 2.00
C HIS A 92 1.46 -23.20 2.38
N PRO A 93 0.54 -23.77 3.17
CA PRO A 93 0.56 -25.19 3.49
C PRO A 93 0.55 -26.06 2.25
N GLU A 94 1.34 -27.13 2.23
CA GLU A 94 1.31 -28.13 1.16
C GLU A 94 -0.09 -28.75 1.06
N GLY A 95 -0.72 -28.66 -0.10
CA GLY A 95 -2.08 -29.16 -0.35
C GLY A 95 -3.13 -28.08 -0.65
N ASP A 96 -2.84 -26.81 -0.45
CA ASP A 96 -3.69 -25.69 -0.88
C ASP A 96 -3.50 -25.39 -2.39
N THR A 97 -3.22 -26.45 -3.15
CA THR A 97 -2.93 -26.46 -4.59
C THR A 97 -4.20 -26.41 -5.49
N MET A 98 -5.31 -25.96 -4.96
CA MET A 98 -6.36 -25.47 -5.86
C MET A 98 -5.83 -24.19 -6.50
N GLU A 99 -5.48 -24.29 -7.81
CA GLU A 99 -5.03 -23.21 -8.71
C GLU A 99 -4.66 -21.94 -7.97
N GLN A 100 -3.37 -21.75 -7.66
CA GLN A 100 -2.92 -20.54 -7.00
C GLN A 100 -3.44 -19.36 -7.79
N ALA A 101 -4.34 -18.62 -7.19
CA ALA A 101 -4.86 -17.42 -7.81
C ALA A 101 -3.64 -16.53 -8.13
N ILE A 102 -3.48 -16.15 -9.40
CA ILE A 102 -2.39 -15.28 -9.87
C ILE A 102 -2.38 -13.96 -9.07
N ILE A 103 -3.54 -13.60 -8.48
CA ILE A 103 -3.74 -12.41 -7.65
C ILE A 103 -4.26 -12.87 -6.29
N SER A 104 -3.46 -12.74 -5.25
CA SER A 104 -3.84 -13.09 -3.86
C SER A 104 -4.77 -12.07 -3.25
N GLY A 105 -4.59 -10.77 -3.58
CA GLY A 105 -5.42 -9.70 -3.05
C GLY A 105 -5.22 -8.37 -3.78
N VAL A 106 -6.12 -7.43 -3.49
CA VAL A 106 -6.09 -6.05 -3.99
C VAL A 106 -6.23 -5.09 -2.81
N ALA A 107 -5.23 -4.27 -2.59
CA ALA A 107 -5.29 -3.17 -1.63
C ALA A 107 -5.61 -1.86 -2.34
N HIS A 108 -6.22 -0.91 -1.62
CA HIS A 108 -6.42 0.44 -2.12
C HIS A 108 -6.15 1.47 -1.03
N ASP A 109 -5.58 2.60 -1.40
CA ASP A 109 -5.41 3.75 -0.52
C ASP A 109 -6.21 4.95 -1.06
N LYS A 110 -6.92 5.63 -0.16
CA LYS A 110 -7.69 6.86 -0.44
C LYS A 110 -7.00 8.11 0.10
N SER A 111 -5.83 7.97 0.68
CA SER A 111 -5.05 9.09 1.24
C SER A 111 -4.27 9.86 0.17
N GLU A 112 -4.14 9.28 -1.02
CA GLU A 112 -3.43 9.88 -2.15
C GLU A 112 -4.35 10.77 -3.02
N ALA A 113 -3.75 11.79 -3.62
CA ALA A 113 -4.33 12.61 -4.66
C ALA A 113 -3.47 12.52 -5.92
N LYS A 114 -4.12 12.56 -7.09
CA LYS A 114 -3.43 12.66 -8.38
C LYS A 114 -3.56 14.10 -8.89
N ILE A 115 -2.43 14.71 -9.23
CA ILE A 115 -2.37 15.98 -9.96
C ILE A 115 -1.94 15.69 -11.40
N THR A 116 -2.61 16.33 -12.35
CA THR A 116 -2.22 16.28 -13.77
C THR A 116 -2.01 17.70 -14.27
N ILE A 117 -0.82 17.98 -14.80
CA ILE A 117 -0.48 19.22 -15.47
C ILE A 117 -0.61 18.94 -16.96
N VAL A 118 -1.54 19.64 -17.60
CA VAL A 118 -1.89 19.43 -19.02
C VAL A 118 -1.14 20.43 -19.89
N GLY A 119 -0.68 19.96 -21.05
CA GLY A 119 -0.09 20.85 -22.07
C GLY A 119 1.30 21.38 -21.71
N VAL A 120 2.07 20.62 -20.98
CA VAL A 120 3.46 20.98 -20.63
C VAL A 120 4.33 20.91 -21.89
N PRO A 121 5.13 21.96 -22.22
CA PRO A 121 6.07 21.89 -23.34
C PRO A 121 7.06 20.74 -23.18
N ASP A 122 7.14 19.86 -24.18
CA ASP A 122 8.08 18.73 -24.18
C ASP A 122 9.49 19.22 -24.55
N ARG A 123 10.13 19.87 -23.60
CA ARG A 123 11.49 20.40 -23.71
C ARG A 123 12.31 20.02 -22.50
N THR A 124 13.59 19.77 -22.73
CA THR A 124 14.54 19.46 -21.66
C THR A 124 14.51 20.53 -20.56
N GLY A 125 14.38 20.10 -19.30
CA GLY A 125 14.41 20.94 -18.11
C GLY A 125 13.05 21.50 -17.67
N VAL A 126 11.98 21.39 -18.45
CA VAL A 126 10.65 21.90 -18.02
C VAL A 126 10.09 21.06 -16.86
N ALA A 127 10.09 19.75 -16.98
CA ALA A 127 9.68 18.84 -15.90
C ALA A 127 10.56 19.04 -14.65
N ALA A 128 11.87 19.21 -14.83
CA ALA A 128 12.79 19.44 -13.72
C ALA A 128 12.42 20.70 -12.91
N ARG A 129 12.04 21.80 -13.56
CA ARG A 129 11.61 23.03 -12.87
C ARG A 129 10.33 22.84 -12.09
N ILE A 130 9.37 22.11 -12.65
CA ILE A 130 8.11 21.79 -11.97
C ILE A 130 8.39 21.02 -10.70
N PHE A 131 9.16 19.93 -10.80
CA PHE A 131 9.46 19.09 -9.64
C PHE A 131 10.41 19.75 -8.64
N GLN A 132 11.30 20.64 -9.10
CA GLN A 132 12.12 21.43 -8.19
C GLN A 132 11.27 22.36 -7.31
N SER A 133 10.25 23.03 -7.89
CA SER A 133 9.33 23.87 -7.11
C SER A 133 8.54 23.08 -6.07
N ILE A 134 8.19 21.81 -6.35
CA ILE A 134 7.52 20.92 -5.42
C ILE A 134 8.49 20.51 -4.31
N ALA A 135 9.72 20.13 -4.67
CA ALA A 135 10.75 19.71 -3.72
C ALA A 135 11.18 20.83 -2.78
N ASP A 136 11.33 22.06 -3.29
CA ASP A 136 11.69 23.26 -2.50
C ASP A 136 10.63 23.59 -1.42
N ASN A 137 9.44 23.05 -1.56
CA ASN A 137 8.35 23.18 -0.60
C ASN A 137 8.14 21.95 0.29
N ASP A 138 9.10 21.02 0.34
CA ASP A 138 9.05 19.77 1.13
C ASP A 138 7.81 18.91 0.83
N ILE A 139 7.33 18.92 -0.40
CA ILE A 139 6.19 18.09 -0.82
C ILE A 139 6.74 16.79 -1.40
N ASN A 140 6.38 15.66 -0.78
CA ASN A 140 6.72 14.35 -1.30
C ASN A 140 5.76 13.94 -2.41
N ILE A 141 6.33 13.45 -3.51
CA ILE A 141 5.58 12.83 -4.61
C ILE A 141 5.97 11.36 -4.71
N ASP A 142 5.01 10.52 -5.05
CA ASP A 142 5.24 9.06 -5.12
C ASP A 142 5.43 8.61 -6.57
N MET A 143 4.39 8.59 -7.37
CA MET A 143 4.44 8.11 -8.74
C MET A 143 4.39 9.27 -9.74
N ILE A 144 5.28 9.26 -10.74
CA ILE A 144 5.28 10.21 -11.85
C ILE A 144 4.98 9.44 -13.14
N VAL A 145 3.96 9.91 -13.88
CA VAL A 145 3.62 9.40 -15.20
C VAL A 145 3.64 10.56 -16.20
N GLN A 146 4.48 10.45 -17.21
CA GLN A 146 4.49 11.36 -18.35
C GLN A 146 3.85 10.65 -19.55
N ASN A 147 2.75 11.20 -20.04
CA ASN A 147 2.15 10.71 -21.27
C ASN A 147 2.84 11.41 -22.45
N VAL A 148 3.36 10.60 -23.37
CA VAL A 148 3.88 11.13 -24.63
C VAL A 148 2.71 11.76 -25.38
N SER A 149 2.79 13.05 -25.65
CA SER A 149 1.80 13.78 -26.41
C SER A 149 1.62 13.16 -27.81
N ALA A 150 0.43 13.25 -28.33
CA ALA A 150 0.19 12.95 -29.74
C ALA A 150 1.21 13.74 -30.58
N ALA A 151 1.95 13.05 -31.43
CA ALA A 151 3.21 13.42 -32.06
C ALA A 151 3.24 14.78 -32.84
N ALA A 152 2.19 15.56 -32.79
CA ALA A 152 2.07 16.81 -33.59
C ALA A 152 2.11 18.10 -32.74
N THR A 153 1.96 18.04 -31.41
CA THR A 153 1.75 19.26 -30.60
C THR A 153 3.01 19.73 -29.85
N GLY A 154 4.00 18.87 -29.63
CA GLY A 154 5.17 19.18 -28.80
C GLY A 154 4.82 19.48 -27.33
N LEU A 155 3.63 19.03 -26.90
CA LEU A 155 3.13 19.19 -25.53
C LEU A 155 2.96 17.81 -24.92
N THR A 156 3.13 17.68 -23.62
CA THR A 156 2.95 16.46 -22.85
C THR A 156 2.12 16.73 -21.61
N ASP A 157 1.47 15.68 -21.09
CA ASP A 157 0.80 15.75 -19.80
C ASP A 157 1.65 15.03 -18.76
N ILE A 158 1.86 15.68 -17.63
CA ILE A 158 2.62 15.13 -16.51
C ILE A 158 1.63 14.90 -15.36
N SER A 159 1.51 13.66 -14.93
CA SER A 159 0.72 13.27 -13.77
C SER A 159 1.64 12.77 -12.67
N PHE A 160 1.29 13.07 -11.42
CA PHE A 160 1.97 12.49 -10.25
C PHE A 160 1.01 12.35 -9.09
N THR A 161 1.35 11.48 -8.14
CA THR A 161 0.61 11.26 -6.90
C THR A 161 1.35 11.87 -5.71
N LEU A 162 0.58 12.29 -4.71
CA LEU A 162 1.06 12.87 -3.47
C LEU A 162 0.01 12.69 -2.38
N PRO A 163 0.38 12.83 -1.09
CA PRO A 163 -0.57 12.82 0.00
C PRO A 163 -1.68 13.87 -0.21
N LYS A 164 -2.93 13.44 -0.07
CA LYS A 164 -4.10 14.30 -0.30
C LYS A 164 -4.09 15.60 0.51
N SER A 165 -3.49 15.56 1.71
CA SER A 165 -3.30 16.75 2.56
C SER A 165 -2.42 17.82 1.94
N GLU A 166 -1.53 17.45 1.01
CA GLU A 166 -0.58 18.35 0.34
C GLU A 166 -1.07 18.84 -1.04
N GLY A 167 -2.15 18.26 -1.55
CA GLY A 167 -2.66 18.52 -2.89
C GLY A 167 -2.93 20.00 -3.18
N GLN A 168 -3.53 20.72 -2.22
CA GLN A 168 -3.83 22.15 -2.38
C GLN A 168 -2.54 22.99 -2.43
N LYS A 169 -1.57 22.70 -1.55
CA LYS A 169 -0.27 23.37 -1.52
C LYS A 169 0.48 23.14 -2.84
N ALA A 170 0.57 21.89 -3.30
CA ALA A 170 1.22 21.53 -4.54
C ALA A 170 0.60 22.25 -5.75
N THR A 171 -0.72 22.32 -5.83
CA THR A 171 -1.41 23.02 -6.93
C THR A 171 -1.09 24.51 -6.94
N GLN A 172 -0.99 25.15 -5.78
CA GLN A 172 -0.63 26.57 -5.68
C GLN A 172 0.82 26.82 -6.13
N GLU A 173 1.77 25.98 -5.70
CA GLU A 173 3.20 26.16 -6.05
C GLU A 173 3.45 25.90 -7.54
N ILE A 174 2.79 24.90 -8.13
CA ILE A 174 2.84 24.65 -9.58
C ILE A 174 2.28 25.86 -10.37
N GLY A 175 1.15 26.41 -9.91
CA GLY A 175 0.55 27.59 -10.53
C GLY A 175 1.48 28.82 -10.51
N ARG A 176 2.28 28.99 -9.47
CA ARG A 176 3.29 30.06 -9.36
C ARG A 176 4.50 29.82 -10.27
N ALA A 177 4.90 28.56 -10.47
CA ALA A 177 6.05 28.20 -11.30
C ALA A 177 5.79 28.38 -12.82
N HIS A 178 4.53 28.55 -13.22
CA HIS A 178 4.10 28.65 -14.60
C HIS A 178 3.79 30.08 -15.08
N VAL A 179 3.95 31.10 -14.25
CA VAL A 179 3.76 32.51 -14.62
C VAL A 179 5.06 33.15 -15.01
#